data_4a671ca560166169909bfaa28ee38e8d
#
_entry.id   4a671ca560166169909bfaa28ee38e8d
#
_cell.length_a   1.000
_cell.length_b   1.000
_cell.length_c   1.000
_cell.angle_alpha   90.00
_cell.angle_beta   90.00
_cell.angle_gamma   90.00
#
_symmetry.space_group_name_H-M   'P 1'
#
loop_
_entity.id
_entity.type
_entity.pdbx_description
1 polymer ?
#
loop_
_entity_poly.entity_id
_entity_poly.type
_entity_poly.pdbx_seq_one_letter_code
_entity_poly.pdbx_strand_id
1 'polypeptide(L)'
;MNISVVIPLLNESQSLNELCNSICEVMSSYGFTYEIILIDDGSTDSSWEVIQTLSKNSTDIKGIKFKRNYGKSQALHAGFLNCNGDVVFTMDADLQDDPKEIPEMYDMIINDNYDLVSGWKKKRFDSILFKNIPSKIFNFAARVTSGIKLNDFNCGLKAYKKDVVKNINVYG
;
A
#
# COMPACT_ATOMS: atom_id res chain seq x y z
N MET A 1 5.76 1.35 17.51
CA MET A 1 4.68 0.89 16.58
C MET A 1 5.33 0.05 15.52
N ASN A 2 4.84 -1.18 15.31
CA ASN A 2 5.52 -2.09 14.38
C ASN A 2 5.27 -1.73 12.93
N ILE A 3 4.00 -1.46 12.55
CA ILE A 3 3.56 -1.38 11.17
C ILE A 3 2.74 -0.12 10.91
N SER A 4 3.00 0.55 9.78
CA SER A 4 2.08 1.51 9.15
C SER A 4 1.65 0.96 7.78
N VAL A 5 0.35 0.91 7.51
CA VAL A 5 -0.19 0.55 6.19
C VAL A 5 -0.74 1.80 5.52
N VAL A 6 -0.11 2.21 4.43
CA VAL A 6 -0.41 3.41 3.64
C VAL A 6 -1.23 3.02 2.42
N ILE A 7 -2.45 3.50 2.31
CA ILE A 7 -3.42 3.12 1.28
C ILE A 7 -3.91 4.36 0.54
N PRO A 8 -3.32 4.68 -0.62
CA PRO A 8 -3.86 5.72 -1.51
C PRO A 8 -5.11 5.19 -2.21
N LEU A 9 -6.13 6.02 -2.30
CA LEU A 9 -7.40 5.62 -2.92
C LEU A 9 -8.09 6.75 -3.69
N LEU A 10 -8.91 6.37 -4.65
CA LEU A 10 -9.77 7.25 -5.42
C LEU A 10 -11.04 6.49 -5.85
N ASN A 11 -12.21 6.86 -5.29
CA ASN A 11 -13.51 6.24 -5.59
C ASN A 11 -13.56 4.74 -5.26
N GLU A 12 -13.21 4.39 -4.02
CA GLU A 12 -13.11 3.01 -3.52
C GLU A 12 -14.05 2.73 -2.33
N SER A 13 -15.17 3.45 -2.24
CA SER A 13 -16.10 3.37 -1.11
C SER A 13 -16.59 1.96 -0.79
N GLN A 14 -16.66 1.06 -1.78
CA GLN A 14 -17.19 -0.29 -1.64
C GLN A 14 -16.18 -1.27 -1.03
N SER A 15 -14.89 -1.07 -1.25
CA SER A 15 -13.82 -1.98 -0.82
C SER A 15 -13.25 -1.67 0.56
N LEU A 16 -13.33 -0.41 1.03
CA LEU A 16 -12.62 0.07 2.21
C LEU A 16 -12.96 -0.68 3.50
N ASN A 17 -14.24 -0.99 3.74
CA ASN A 17 -14.64 -1.71 4.96
C ASN A 17 -14.04 -3.11 5.00
N GLU A 18 -14.12 -3.85 3.89
CA GLU A 18 -13.58 -5.20 3.77
C GLU A 18 -12.06 -5.20 3.91
N LEU A 19 -11.38 -4.28 3.23
CA LEU A 19 -9.92 -4.15 3.28
C LEU A 19 -9.43 -3.85 4.70
N CYS A 20 -10.01 -2.84 5.36
CA CYS A 20 -9.60 -2.48 6.72
C CYS A 20 -9.86 -3.62 7.70
N ASN A 21 -10.99 -4.30 7.62
CA ASN A 21 -11.28 -5.46 8.47
C ASN A 21 -10.25 -6.58 8.26
N SER A 22 -9.95 -6.92 7.02
CA SER A 22 -8.97 -7.96 6.69
C SER A 22 -7.57 -7.63 7.21
N ILE A 23 -7.14 -6.37 7.10
CA ILE A 23 -5.88 -5.91 7.68
C ILE A 23 -5.92 -6.03 9.20
N CYS A 24 -6.98 -5.54 9.87
CA CYS A 24 -7.12 -5.61 11.32
C CYS A 24 -7.08 -7.06 11.85
N GLU A 25 -7.72 -7.99 11.16
CA GLU A 25 -7.69 -9.42 11.49
C GLU A 25 -6.28 -9.98 11.46
N VAL A 26 -5.50 -9.69 10.42
CA VAL A 26 -4.11 -10.12 10.30
C VAL A 26 -3.26 -9.51 11.41
N MET A 27 -3.36 -8.19 11.63
CA MET A 27 -2.58 -7.50 12.65
C MET A 27 -2.85 -8.07 14.06
N SER A 28 -4.12 -8.31 14.37
CA SER A 28 -4.54 -8.88 15.66
C SER A 28 -4.05 -10.32 15.85
N SER A 29 -4.09 -11.13 14.78
CA SER A 29 -3.66 -12.53 14.81
C SER A 29 -2.17 -12.70 15.11
N TYR A 30 -1.35 -11.74 14.69
CA TYR A 30 0.10 -11.73 14.91
C TYR A 30 0.55 -10.81 16.04
N GLY A 31 -0.37 -10.12 16.72
CA GLY A 31 -0.08 -9.23 17.84
C GLY A 31 0.73 -7.98 17.46
N PHE A 32 0.61 -7.51 16.22
CA PHE A 32 1.28 -6.29 15.78
C PHE A 32 0.60 -5.03 16.34
N THR A 33 1.40 -4.05 16.75
CA THR A 33 0.94 -2.68 16.93
C THR A 33 1.02 -1.96 15.59
N TYR A 34 -0.08 -1.36 15.13
CA TYR A 34 -0.20 -0.87 13.77
C TYR A 34 -1.01 0.42 13.65
N GLU A 35 -0.93 1.03 12.50
CA GLU A 35 -1.85 2.07 12.03
C GLU A 35 -2.16 1.85 10.54
N ILE A 36 -3.37 2.20 10.13
CA ILE A 36 -3.81 2.26 8.73
C ILE A 36 -4.01 3.73 8.38
N ILE A 37 -3.34 4.20 7.33
CA ILE A 37 -3.43 5.57 6.83
C ILE A 37 -4.09 5.53 5.46
N LEU A 38 -5.35 5.95 5.40
CA LEU A 38 -6.16 6.03 4.19
C LEU A 38 -6.02 7.42 3.57
N ILE A 39 -5.52 7.53 2.35
CA ILE A 39 -5.34 8.81 1.67
C ILE A 39 -6.32 8.92 0.51
N ASP A 40 -7.38 9.70 0.73
CA ASP A 40 -8.38 10.00 -0.28
C ASP A 40 -7.85 11.07 -1.25
N ASP A 41 -7.50 10.63 -2.45
CA ASP A 41 -6.96 11.49 -3.52
C ASP A 41 -8.06 12.25 -4.27
N GLY A 42 -9.01 12.83 -3.53
CA GLY A 42 -10.07 13.67 -4.08
C GLY A 42 -11.22 12.88 -4.67
N SER A 43 -11.68 11.82 -4.02
CA SER A 43 -12.84 11.03 -4.43
C SER A 43 -14.11 11.88 -4.57
N THR A 44 -14.95 11.46 -5.50
CA THR A 44 -16.26 12.06 -5.79
C THR A 44 -17.44 11.18 -5.33
N ASP A 45 -17.14 9.96 -4.89
CA ASP A 45 -18.08 9.03 -4.28
C ASP A 45 -18.09 9.16 -2.74
N SER A 46 -18.69 8.20 -2.04
CA SER A 46 -18.79 8.16 -0.57
C SER A 46 -17.52 7.62 0.13
N SER A 47 -16.36 7.56 -0.55
CA SER A 47 -15.11 7.05 0.06
C SER A 47 -14.72 7.83 1.31
N TRP A 48 -14.83 9.15 1.29
CA TRP A 48 -14.46 9.98 2.45
C TRP A 48 -15.37 9.75 3.65
N GLU A 49 -16.66 9.61 3.45
CA GLU A 49 -17.65 9.32 4.50
C GLU A 49 -17.35 7.96 5.16
N VAL A 50 -16.96 6.96 4.36
CA VAL A 50 -16.52 5.65 4.88
C VAL A 50 -15.25 5.80 5.72
N ILE A 51 -14.24 6.53 5.24
CA ILE A 51 -13.00 6.80 5.98
C ILE A 51 -13.29 7.47 7.32
N GLN A 52 -14.15 8.49 7.32
CA GLN A 52 -14.53 9.19 8.57
C GLN A 52 -15.20 8.25 9.58
N THR A 53 -16.03 7.33 9.09
CA THR A 53 -16.70 6.33 9.93
C THR A 53 -15.69 5.34 10.52
N LEU A 54 -14.78 4.80 9.70
CA LEU A 54 -13.72 3.90 10.14
C LEU A 54 -12.80 4.56 11.18
N SER A 55 -12.38 5.81 10.93
CA SER A 55 -11.51 6.56 11.87
C SER A 55 -12.21 6.94 13.18
N LYS A 56 -13.53 7.06 13.21
CA LYS A 56 -14.30 7.26 14.46
C LYS A 56 -14.40 5.98 15.28
N ASN A 57 -14.46 4.82 14.61
CA ASN A 57 -14.65 3.53 15.26
C ASN A 57 -13.32 2.87 15.71
N SER A 58 -12.18 3.31 15.18
CA SER A 58 -10.86 2.78 15.52
C SER A 58 -9.82 3.90 15.58
N THR A 59 -9.04 3.93 16.65
CA THR A 59 -7.90 4.85 16.81
C THR A 59 -6.72 4.51 15.93
N ASP A 60 -6.69 3.28 15.41
CA ASP A 60 -5.62 2.76 14.56
C ASP A 60 -5.82 3.15 13.09
N ILE A 61 -7.00 3.70 12.73
CA ILE A 61 -7.32 4.11 11.36
C ILE A 61 -7.35 5.63 11.27
N LYS A 62 -6.55 6.18 10.35
CA LYS A 62 -6.45 7.62 10.08
C LYS A 62 -6.80 7.93 8.64
N GLY A 63 -7.50 9.04 8.42
CA GLY A 63 -7.83 9.53 7.08
C GLY A 63 -7.12 10.83 6.74
N ILE A 64 -6.62 10.95 5.51
CA ILE A 64 -6.11 12.18 4.92
C ILE A 64 -6.93 12.44 3.65
N LYS A 65 -7.53 13.64 3.52
CA LYS A 65 -8.33 14.01 2.33
C LYS A 65 -7.62 15.08 1.52
N PHE A 66 -7.49 14.83 0.23
CA PHE A 66 -7.07 15.84 -0.73
C PHE A 66 -8.26 16.63 -1.27
N LYS A 67 -8.06 17.90 -1.59
CA LYS A 67 -9.10 18.76 -2.17
C LYS A 67 -9.50 18.34 -3.58
N ARG A 68 -8.60 17.68 -4.31
CA ARG A 68 -8.77 17.16 -5.69
C ARG A 68 -7.78 16.05 -5.92
N ASN A 69 -7.91 15.34 -7.04
CA ASN A 69 -6.93 14.36 -7.46
C ASN A 69 -5.58 15.01 -7.80
N TYR A 70 -4.53 14.57 -7.11
CA TYR A 70 -3.12 14.94 -7.33
C TYR A 70 -2.28 13.77 -7.80
N GLY A 71 -2.85 12.57 -7.84
CA GLY A 71 -2.22 11.32 -8.27
C GLY A 71 -1.64 10.48 -7.14
N LYS A 72 -1.54 9.18 -7.41
CA LYS A 72 -1.11 8.16 -6.45
C LYS A 72 0.23 8.48 -5.77
N SER A 73 1.19 9.04 -6.51
CA SER A 73 2.51 9.41 -5.98
C SER A 73 2.40 10.44 -4.86
N GLN A 74 1.56 11.48 -5.03
CA GLN A 74 1.36 12.50 -4.02
C GLN A 74 0.62 11.94 -2.79
N ALA A 75 -0.35 11.05 -3.00
CA ALA A 75 -1.05 10.36 -1.92
C ALA A 75 -0.09 9.48 -1.10
N LEU A 76 0.78 8.69 -1.76
CA LEU A 76 1.81 7.92 -1.09
C LEU A 76 2.78 8.82 -0.31
N HIS A 77 3.23 9.93 -0.89
CA HIS A 77 4.11 10.88 -0.20
C HIS A 77 3.48 11.42 1.08
N ALA A 78 2.19 11.81 1.02
CA ALA A 78 1.46 12.27 2.21
C ALA A 78 1.37 11.16 3.28
N GLY A 79 1.13 9.92 2.89
CA GLY A 79 1.15 8.77 3.78
C GLY A 79 2.51 8.54 4.43
N PHE A 80 3.59 8.59 3.66
CA PHE A 80 4.97 8.43 4.15
C PHE A 80 5.40 9.51 5.14
N LEU A 81 4.93 10.74 4.96
CA LEU A 81 5.18 11.81 5.92
C LEU A 81 4.49 11.56 7.27
N ASN A 82 3.31 10.92 7.25
CA ASN A 82 2.46 10.73 8.42
C ASN A 82 2.60 9.35 9.08
N CYS A 83 3.39 8.41 8.52
CA CYS A 83 3.59 7.09 9.09
C CYS A 83 4.55 7.09 10.28
N ASN A 84 4.29 6.20 11.27
CA ASN A 84 5.08 6.07 12.49
C ASN A 84 5.66 4.66 12.70
N GLY A 85 5.17 3.65 11.97
CA GLY A 85 5.62 2.25 12.06
C GLY A 85 7.07 2.08 11.65
N ASP A 86 7.73 1.07 12.23
CA ASP A 86 9.12 0.72 11.91
C ASP A 86 9.24 0.08 10.51
N VAL A 87 8.17 -0.62 10.09
CA VAL A 87 7.96 -1.11 8.72
C VAL A 87 6.74 -0.42 8.13
N VAL A 88 6.89 0.12 6.93
CA VAL A 88 5.82 0.82 6.21
C VAL A 88 5.39 -0.01 5.01
N PHE A 89 4.12 -0.40 5.00
CA PHE A 89 3.50 -1.07 3.86
C PHE A 89 2.76 -0.07 2.98
N THR A 90 2.82 -0.27 1.67
CA THR A 90 1.85 0.31 0.73
C THR A 90 0.94 -0.78 0.23
N MET A 91 -0.33 -0.48 0.01
CA MET A 91 -1.34 -1.41 -0.50
C MET A 91 -2.36 -0.67 -1.35
N ASP A 92 -2.86 -1.30 -2.41
CA ASP A 92 -3.96 -0.75 -3.22
C ASP A 92 -5.31 -1.03 -2.54
N ALA A 93 -6.31 -0.15 -2.78
CA ALA A 93 -7.62 -0.27 -2.13
C ALA A 93 -8.59 -1.23 -2.83
N ASP A 94 -8.20 -1.85 -3.94
CA ASP A 94 -9.04 -2.62 -4.86
C ASP A 94 -9.22 -4.11 -4.48
N LEU A 95 -8.79 -4.53 -3.29
CA LEU A 95 -8.84 -5.91 -2.76
C LEU A 95 -8.05 -6.94 -3.58
N GLN A 96 -7.13 -6.51 -4.45
CA GLN A 96 -6.29 -7.44 -5.22
C GLN A 96 -5.04 -7.90 -4.47
N ASP A 97 -4.63 -7.17 -3.45
CA ASP A 97 -3.50 -7.51 -2.59
C ASP A 97 -4.01 -8.26 -1.36
N ASP A 98 -3.33 -9.34 -0.93
CA ASP A 98 -3.74 -10.13 0.23
C ASP A 98 -2.98 -9.65 1.49
N PRO A 99 -3.68 -9.10 2.52
CA PRO A 99 -3.05 -8.70 3.78
C PRO A 99 -2.30 -9.83 4.51
N LYS A 100 -2.60 -11.09 4.22
CA LYS A 100 -1.93 -12.26 4.83
C LYS A 100 -0.45 -12.36 4.46
N GLU A 101 0.00 -11.66 3.43
CA GLU A 101 1.43 -11.57 3.07
C GLU A 101 2.22 -10.63 3.99
N ILE A 102 1.54 -9.76 4.75
CA ILE A 102 2.18 -8.75 5.61
C ILE A 102 3.15 -9.36 6.61
N PRO A 103 2.82 -10.43 7.37
CA PRO A 103 3.74 -10.99 8.36
C PRO A 103 5.04 -11.49 7.76
N GLU A 104 4.99 -12.21 6.63
CA GLU A 104 6.18 -12.73 5.95
C GLU A 104 7.06 -11.57 5.45
N MET A 105 6.45 -10.57 4.81
CA MET A 105 7.19 -9.39 4.33
C MET A 105 7.77 -8.56 5.49
N TYR A 106 7.09 -8.49 6.64
CA TYR A 106 7.59 -7.85 7.84
C TYR A 106 8.86 -8.56 8.34
N ASP A 107 8.83 -9.89 8.43
CA ASP A 107 9.97 -10.69 8.84
C ASP A 107 11.18 -10.52 7.92
N MET A 108 10.95 -10.45 6.60
CA MET A 108 12.02 -10.17 5.63
C MET A 108 12.68 -8.81 5.88
N ILE A 109 11.91 -7.77 6.22
CA ILE A 109 12.47 -6.45 6.54
C ILE A 109 13.26 -6.48 7.86
N ILE A 110 12.71 -7.11 8.92
CA ILE A 110 13.28 -7.04 10.26
C ILE A 110 14.39 -8.06 10.45
N ASN A 111 14.18 -9.33 10.05
CA ASN A 111 15.08 -10.44 10.34
C ASN A 111 16.12 -10.62 9.24
N ASP A 112 15.71 -10.50 7.95
CA ASP A 112 16.62 -10.66 6.81
C ASP A 112 17.27 -9.32 6.39
N ASN A 113 16.88 -8.22 7.06
CA ASN A 113 17.45 -6.88 6.90
C ASN A 113 17.31 -6.27 5.49
N TYR A 114 16.26 -6.64 4.74
CA TYR A 114 15.95 -5.98 3.48
C TYR A 114 15.46 -4.54 3.71
N ASP A 115 15.81 -3.65 2.81
CA ASP A 115 15.36 -2.25 2.85
C ASP A 115 13.98 -2.07 2.17
N LEU A 116 13.69 -2.93 1.18
CA LEU A 116 12.45 -2.98 0.42
C LEU A 116 12.12 -4.43 0.07
N VAL A 117 10.87 -4.81 0.29
CA VAL A 117 10.28 -6.06 -0.21
C VAL A 117 9.08 -5.70 -1.08
N SER A 118 9.01 -6.26 -2.29
CA SER A 118 7.89 -6.06 -3.22
C SER A 118 7.12 -7.36 -3.42
N GLY A 119 5.81 -7.31 -3.26
CA GLY A 119 4.93 -8.42 -3.60
C GLY A 119 5.06 -8.81 -5.08
N TRP A 120 4.67 -10.04 -5.39
CA TRP A 120 4.65 -10.55 -6.76
C TRP A 120 3.32 -11.22 -7.09
N LYS A 121 2.50 -10.57 -7.92
CA LYS A 121 1.24 -11.15 -8.42
C LYS A 121 1.52 -12.23 -9.46
N LYS A 122 1.70 -13.50 -9.02
CA LYS A 122 1.95 -14.66 -9.91
C LYS A 122 0.81 -14.91 -10.89
N LYS A 123 -0.45 -14.65 -10.49
CA LYS A 123 -1.65 -14.78 -11.33
C LYS A 123 -2.38 -13.44 -11.32
N ARG A 124 -2.45 -12.78 -12.47
CA ARG A 124 -3.30 -11.61 -12.69
C ARG A 124 -4.58 -12.08 -13.37
N PHE A 125 -5.73 -11.78 -12.78
CA PHE A 125 -7.04 -12.07 -13.36
C PHE A 125 -7.45 -11.07 -14.45
N ASP A 126 -6.58 -10.09 -14.74
CA ASP A 126 -6.80 -9.09 -15.79
C ASP A 126 -6.71 -9.72 -17.20
N SER A 127 -7.45 -9.15 -18.17
CA SER A 127 -7.46 -9.64 -19.56
C SER A 127 -6.04 -9.73 -20.13
N ILE A 128 -5.71 -10.91 -20.65
CA ILE A 128 -4.35 -11.33 -21.06
C ILE A 128 -3.74 -10.39 -22.11
N LEU A 129 -4.56 -9.80 -22.99
CA LEU A 129 -4.10 -9.05 -24.17
C LEU A 129 -3.80 -7.56 -23.90
N PHE A 130 -4.52 -6.90 -22.99
CA PHE A 130 -4.42 -5.44 -22.87
C PHE A 130 -3.58 -4.94 -21.68
N LYS A 131 -3.37 -5.75 -20.64
CA LYS A 131 -2.59 -5.34 -19.45
C LYS A 131 -1.35 -6.18 -19.18
N ASN A 132 -1.36 -7.49 -19.49
CA ASN A 132 -0.25 -8.38 -19.15
C ASN A 132 1.00 -8.22 -20.03
N ILE A 133 0.82 -7.92 -21.34
CA ILE A 133 1.95 -7.73 -22.27
C ILE A 133 2.69 -6.40 -21.98
N PRO A 134 2.00 -5.24 -21.86
CA PRO A 134 2.64 -3.98 -21.47
C PRO A 134 3.37 -4.06 -20.13
N SER A 135 2.79 -4.74 -19.13
CA SER A 135 3.40 -4.92 -17.81
C SER A 135 4.69 -5.75 -17.86
N LYS A 136 4.73 -6.82 -18.66
CA LYS A 136 5.96 -7.64 -18.84
C LYS A 136 7.07 -6.87 -19.52
N ILE A 137 6.73 -6.09 -20.56
CA ILE A 137 7.70 -5.23 -21.27
C ILE A 137 8.23 -4.15 -20.33
N PHE A 138 7.35 -3.49 -19.56
CA PHE A 138 7.74 -2.49 -18.57
C PHE A 138 8.67 -3.09 -17.50
N ASN A 139 8.31 -4.25 -16.91
CA ASN A 139 9.14 -4.92 -15.92
C ASN A 139 10.51 -5.35 -16.48
N PHE A 140 10.56 -5.78 -17.74
CA PHE A 140 11.83 -6.09 -18.41
C PHE A 140 12.68 -4.83 -18.59
N ALA A 141 12.12 -3.76 -19.15
CA ALA A 141 12.80 -2.48 -19.33
C ALA A 141 13.28 -1.91 -17.98
N ALA A 142 12.44 -1.93 -16.95
CA ALA A 142 12.78 -1.46 -15.61
C ALA A 142 13.95 -2.25 -14.99
N ARG A 143 13.99 -3.59 -15.17
CA ARG A 143 15.13 -4.42 -14.73
C ARG A 143 16.44 -4.06 -15.44
N VAL A 144 16.36 -3.86 -16.76
CA VAL A 144 17.55 -3.53 -17.56
C VAL A 144 18.10 -2.15 -17.20
N THR A 145 17.22 -1.17 -17.00
CA THR A 145 17.66 0.22 -16.72
C THR A 145 18.06 0.43 -15.26
N SER A 146 17.40 -0.24 -14.30
CA SER A 146 17.69 -0.07 -12.86
C SER A 146 18.76 -1.02 -12.32
N GLY A 147 19.01 -2.14 -13.02
CA GLY A 147 19.85 -3.23 -12.50
C GLY A 147 19.22 -4.03 -11.35
N ILE A 148 17.99 -3.70 -10.94
CA ILE A 148 17.30 -4.31 -9.81
C ILE A 148 16.49 -5.53 -10.27
N LYS A 149 16.68 -6.67 -9.62
CA LYS A 149 15.99 -7.93 -9.94
C LYS A 149 14.66 -8.04 -9.18
N LEU A 150 13.64 -7.27 -9.56
CA LEU A 150 12.26 -7.44 -9.09
C LEU A 150 11.41 -8.19 -10.11
N ASN A 151 10.53 -9.05 -9.64
CA ASN A 151 9.60 -9.80 -10.49
C ASN A 151 8.41 -8.94 -10.95
N ASP A 152 7.97 -8.00 -10.12
CA ASP A 152 6.87 -7.08 -10.41
C ASP A 152 7.12 -5.70 -9.81
N PHE A 153 7.43 -4.71 -10.65
CA PHE A 153 7.59 -3.31 -10.24
C PHE A 153 6.26 -2.62 -9.95
N ASN A 154 5.16 -3.14 -10.50
CA ASN A 154 3.83 -2.54 -10.45
C ASN A 154 2.93 -3.12 -9.34
N CYS A 155 3.44 -4.02 -8.48
CA CYS A 155 2.68 -4.53 -7.35
C CYS A 155 2.39 -3.39 -6.35
N GLY A 156 1.13 -3.24 -5.92
CA GLY A 156 0.72 -2.25 -4.92
C GLY A 156 1.28 -2.58 -3.54
N LEU A 157 1.31 -3.87 -3.20
CA LEU A 157 1.82 -4.36 -1.93
C LEU A 157 3.35 -4.32 -1.91
N LYS A 158 3.89 -3.46 -1.07
CA LYS A 158 5.33 -3.32 -0.80
C LYS A 158 5.56 -3.04 0.67
N ALA A 159 6.66 -3.55 1.21
CA ALA A 159 7.16 -3.25 2.54
C ALA A 159 8.47 -2.49 2.47
N TYR A 160 8.64 -1.50 3.32
CA TYR A 160 9.82 -0.64 3.38
C TYR A 160 10.28 -0.48 4.83
N LYS A 161 11.58 -0.38 5.07
CA LYS A 161 12.06 0.21 6.32
C LYS A 161 11.60 1.66 6.42
N LYS A 162 11.29 2.11 7.64
CA LYS A 162 10.88 3.49 7.91
C LYS A 162 11.86 4.53 7.36
N ASP A 163 13.14 4.30 7.57
CA ASP A 163 14.17 5.23 7.13
C ASP A 163 14.20 5.42 5.61
N VAL A 164 13.87 4.36 4.86
CA VAL A 164 13.76 4.44 3.41
C VAL A 164 12.66 5.43 3.01
N VAL A 165 11.43 5.25 3.54
CA VAL A 165 10.30 6.12 3.17
C VAL A 165 10.43 7.55 3.67
N LYS A 166 11.15 7.78 4.78
CA LYS A 166 11.41 9.14 5.29
C LYS A 166 12.44 9.92 4.46
N ASN A 167 13.29 9.22 3.71
CA ASN A 167 14.31 9.82 2.86
C ASN A 167 13.95 9.83 1.36
N ILE A 168 12.84 9.20 0.96
CA ILE A 168 12.38 9.19 -0.43
C ILE A 168 11.45 10.37 -0.69
N ASN A 169 11.76 11.14 -1.75
CA ASN A 169 10.80 12.08 -2.35
C ASN A 169 10.06 11.35 -3.47
N VAL A 170 8.77 11.13 -3.30
CA VAL A 170 7.92 10.51 -4.32
C VAL A 170 7.41 11.59 -5.26
N TYR A 171 7.92 11.58 -6.49
CA TYR A 171 7.47 12.48 -7.55
C TYR A 171 6.54 11.73 -8.51
N GLY A 172 5.48 12.40 -8.93
CA GLY A 172 4.54 11.93 -9.93
C GLY A 172 4.40 12.88 -11.09
#